data_c426708367c00265953d99c706861cc5
#
_entry.id   c426708367c00265953d99c706861cc5
#
_cell.length_a   1.000
_cell.length_b   1.000
_cell.length_c   1.000
_cell.angle_alpha   90.00
_cell.angle_beta   90.00
_cell.angle_gamma   90.00
#
_symmetry.space_group_name_H-M   'P 1'
#
loop_
_entity.id
_entity.type
_entity.pdbx_description
1 polymer ?
#
loop_
_entity_poly.entity_id
_entity_poly.type
_entity_poly.pdbx_seq_one_letter_code
_entity_poly.pdbx_strand_id
1 'polypeptide(L)'
;IITGGVGGIGQAMAKKFLLQGARAIVLADLDEARLKASASEIGCDWRTCDVTDEKQVRSLIEYTLREYGCVDLYCSNAGASGSQSGALTDAANDVWYQQWDLHVMAHVYATRALLPSMIKRGSGYFLITASAAGLLAALGSGAYSVTKAAAVKLAEMLAINHGDEGIKTSVLCPQGVNTGMAPKSLGDGQTDGILEPEAVADVVVESLRAETFHVLPHPEVEDYVRRKGDDIDRWISGMQRLRRRS
;
A
#
# COMPACT_ATOMS: atom_id res chain seq x y z
N ILE A 1 4.74 -9.18 -8.55
CA ILE A 1 5.69 -8.69 -7.54
C ILE A 1 4.91 -8.17 -6.33
N ILE A 2 5.39 -8.46 -5.12
CA ILE A 2 4.82 -7.91 -3.86
C ILE A 2 5.97 -7.35 -3.02
N THR A 3 6.03 -6.04 -2.83
CA THR A 3 6.99 -5.39 -1.92
C THR A 3 6.44 -5.37 -0.49
N GLY A 4 7.32 -5.31 0.51
CA GLY A 4 6.92 -5.53 1.90
C GLY A 4 6.48 -6.99 2.13
N GLY A 5 7.16 -7.91 1.45
CA GLY A 5 6.80 -9.32 1.35
C GLY A 5 6.88 -10.13 2.66
N VAL A 6 7.60 -9.61 3.66
CA VAL A 6 7.66 -10.23 5.00
C VAL A 6 6.63 -9.66 5.97
N GLY A 7 5.90 -8.63 5.58
CA GLY A 7 4.80 -8.06 6.35
C GLY A 7 3.53 -8.92 6.26
N GLY A 8 2.65 -8.83 7.27
CA GLY A 8 1.43 -9.65 7.32
C GLY A 8 0.58 -9.53 6.07
N ILE A 9 0.28 -8.31 5.60
CA ILE A 9 -0.52 -8.07 4.38
C ILE A 9 0.19 -8.65 3.15
N GLY A 10 1.52 -8.44 3.01
CA GLY A 10 2.29 -8.95 1.87
C GLY A 10 2.27 -10.47 1.78
N GLN A 11 2.48 -11.16 2.88
CA GLN A 11 2.42 -12.63 2.96
C GLN A 11 1.00 -13.16 2.68
N ALA A 12 -0.01 -12.53 3.28
CA ALA A 12 -1.41 -12.93 3.06
C ALA A 12 -1.83 -12.78 1.60
N MET A 13 -1.47 -11.66 0.95
CA MET A 13 -1.68 -11.48 -0.49
C MET A 13 -0.96 -12.55 -1.31
N ALA A 14 0.30 -12.87 -1.00
CA ALA A 14 1.06 -13.89 -1.72
C ALA A 14 0.40 -15.26 -1.64
N LYS A 15 0.07 -15.70 -0.42
CA LYS A 15 -0.65 -16.97 -0.19
C LYS A 15 -1.98 -17.00 -0.96
N LYS A 16 -2.74 -15.91 -0.87
CA LYS A 16 -4.05 -15.84 -1.53
C LYS A 16 -3.94 -15.85 -3.05
N PHE A 17 -3.00 -15.09 -3.63
CA PHE A 17 -2.80 -15.07 -5.09
C PHE A 17 -2.39 -16.44 -5.65
N LEU A 18 -1.53 -17.19 -4.95
CA LEU A 18 -1.20 -18.56 -5.35
C LEU A 18 -2.44 -19.46 -5.34
N LEU A 19 -3.29 -19.37 -4.31
CA LEU A 19 -4.56 -20.09 -4.24
C LEU A 19 -5.53 -19.70 -5.38
N GLN A 20 -5.41 -18.49 -5.91
CA GLN A 20 -6.19 -18.01 -7.06
C GLN A 20 -5.54 -18.35 -8.40
N GLY A 21 -4.45 -19.13 -8.42
CA GLY A 21 -3.81 -19.60 -9.64
C GLY A 21 -2.75 -18.65 -10.21
N ALA A 22 -2.19 -17.75 -9.41
CA ALA A 22 -1.02 -16.97 -9.84
C ALA A 22 0.10 -17.92 -10.26
N ARG A 23 0.66 -17.71 -11.48
CA ARG A 23 1.70 -18.57 -12.03
C ARG A 23 3.01 -18.48 -11.27
N ALA A 24 3.36 -17.29 -10.83
CA ALA A 24 4.55 -17.00 -10.04
C ALA A 24 4.34 -15.74 -9.18
N ILE A 25 5.05 -15.70 -8.06
CA ILE A 25 5.13 -14.52 -7.19
C ILE A 25 6.59 -14.28 -6.87
N VAL A 26 6.99 -13.01 -6.90
CA VAL A 26 8.30 -12.55 -6.41
C VAL A 26 8.05 -11.65 -5.21
N LEU A 27 8.42 -12.10 -4.02
CA LEU A 27 8.41 -11.29 -2.81
C LEU A 27 9.65 -10.40 -2.76
N ALA A 28 9.48 -9.17 -2.32
CA ALA A 28 10.59 -8.23 -2.11
C ALA A 28 10.51 -7.56 -0.74
N ASP A 29 11.64 -7.50 -0.03
CA ASP A 29 11.75 -6.84 1.28
C ASP A 29 13.23 -6.52 1.59
N LEU A 30 13.47 -5.77 2.66
CA LEU A 30 14.81 -5.45 3.18
C LEU A 30 15.44 -6.62 3.94
N ASP A 31 14.63 -7.35 4.72
CA ASP A 31 15.09 -8.43 5.61
C ASP A 31 15.21 -9.73 4.84
N GLU A 32 16.44 -10.00 4.36
CA GLU A 32 16.74 -11.19 3.56
C GLU A 32 16.39 -12.49 4.30
N ALA A 33 16.71 -12.58 5.59
CA ALA A 33 16.51 -13.81 6.35
C ALA A 33 15.01 -14.15 6.50
N ARG A 34 14.20 -13.15 6.87
CA ARG A 34 12.75 -13.31 6.94
C ARG A 34 12.13 -13.53 5.57
N LEU A 35 12.64 -12.83 4.55
CA LEU A 35 12.15 -12.96 3.18
C LEU A 35 12.35 -14.36 2.63
N LYS A 36 13.54 -14.93 2.85
CA LYS A 36 13.87 -16.30 2.45
C LYS A 36 12.99 -17.33 3.17
N ALA A 37 12.77 -17.16 4.46
CA ALA A 37 11.88 -18.02 5.24
C ALA A 37 10.43 -17.95 4.74
N SER A 38 9.89 -16.74 4.57
CA SER A 38 8.54 -16.51 4.06
C SER A 38 8.35 -17.09 2.65
N ALA A 39 9.29 -16.85 1.75
CA ALA A 39 9.22 -17.36 0.38
C ALA A 39 9.28 -18.89 0.33
N SER A 40 10.09 -19.52 1.19
CA SER A 40 10.16 -20.98 1.32
C SER A 40 8.84 -21.57 1.85
N GLU A 41 8.23 -20.92 2.86
CA GLU A 41 6.93 -21.36 3.41
C GLU A 41 5.80 -21.22 2.38
N ILE A 42 5.78 -20.13 1.65
CA ILE A 42 4.74 -19.82 0.65
C ILE A 42 4.93 -20.60 -0.65
N GLY A 43 6.16 -21.00 -0.97
CA GLY A 43 6.49 -21.66 -2.22
C GLY A 43 6.63 -20.68 -3.40
N CYS A 44 7.26 -19.53 -3.18
CA CYS A 44 7.43 -18.50 -4.19
C CYS A 44 8.88 -18.00 -4.29
N ASP A 45 9.16 -17.17 -5.28
CA ASP A 45 10.49 -16.55 -5.45
C ASP A 45 10.61 -15.27 -4.58
N TRP A 46 11.84 -14.80 -4.41
CA TRP A 46 12.14 -13.64 -3.59
C TRP A 46 13.38 -12.88 -4.05
N ARG A 47 13.43 -11.58 -3.73
CA ARG A 47 14.60 -10.69 -3.94
C ARG A 47 14.69 -9.66 -2.82
N THR A 48 15.90 -9.50 -2.27
CA THR A 48 16.15 -8.37 -1.36
C THR A 48 16.05 -7.07 -2.13
N CYS A 49 15.29 -6.11 -1.61
CA CYS A 49 15.07 -4.82 -2.26
C CYS A 49 14.74 -3.75 -1.24
N ASP A 50 15.55 -2.69 -1.20
CA ASP A 50 15.18 -1.43 -0.61
C ASP A 50 14.35 -0.64 -1.63
N VAL A 51 13.06 -0.47 -1.36
CA VAL A 51 12.14 0.25 -2.25
C VAL A 51 12.42 1.76 -2.31
N THR A 52 13.21 2.29 -1.38
CA THR A 52 13.65 3.69 -1.39
C THR A 52 14.87 3.92 -2.29
N ASP A 53 15.49 2.85 -2.80
CA ASP A 53 16.58 2.90 -3.79
C ASP A 53 16.04 2.53 -5.19
N GLU A 54 15.97 3.56 -6.06
CA GLU A 54 15.48 3.38 -7.44
C GLU A 54 16.24 2.29 -8.22
N LYS A 55 17.56 2.11 -7.97
CA LYS A 55 18.36 1.11 -8.67
C LYS A 55 17.96 -0.30 -8.25
N GLN A 56 17.68 -0.51 -6.97
CA GLN A 56 17.25 -1.81 -6.46
C GLN A 56 15.84 -2.16 -6.96
N VAL A 57 14.91 -1.19 -6.98
CA VAL A 57 13.57 -1.38 -7.58
C VAL A 57 13.68 -1.75 -9.04
N ARG A 58 14.52 -1.07 -9.81
CA ARG A 58 14.76 -1.40 -11.22
C ARG A 58 15.33 -2.80 -11.37
N SER A 59 16.33 -3.18 -10.57
CA SER A 59 16.94 -4.52 -10.60
C SER A 59 15.94 -5.64 -10.28
N LEU A 60 15.03 -5.41 -9.30
CA LEU A 60 13.94 -6.33 -8.98
C LEU A 60 13.02 -6.55 -10.19
N ILE A 61 12.62 -5.46 -10.85
CA ILE A 61 11.74 -5.51 -12.02
C ILE A 61 12.44 -6.19 -13.21
N GLU A 62 13.68 -5.81 -13.53
CA GLU A 62 14.47 -6.42 -14.60
C GLU A 62 14.69 -7.92 -14.37
N TYR A 63 14.98 -8.32 -13.13
CA TYR A 63 15.04 -9.72 -12.75
C TYR A 63 13.73 -10.45 -13.08
N THR A 64 12.60 -9.89 -12.62
CA THR A 64 11.30 -10.54 -12.81
C THR A 64 10.92 -10.63 -14.29
N LEU A 65 11.19 -9.58 -15.08
CA LEU A 65 10.95 -9.58 -16.52
C LEU A 65 11.80 -10.63 -17.24
N ARG A 66 13.05 -10.83 -16.83
CA ARG A 66 13.94 -11.82 -17.41
C ARG A 66 13.51 -13.26 -17.09
N GLU A 67 13.17 -13.55 -15.85
CA GLU A 67 12.83 -14.90 -15.39
C GLU A 67 11.41 -15.33 -15.79
N TYR A 68 10.45 -14.39 -15.81
CA TYR A 68 9.03 -14.70 -16.00
C TYR A 68 8.42 -14.08 -17.27
N GLY A 69 9.15 -13.23 -17.96
CA GLY A 69 8.74 -12.60 -19.22
C GLY A 69 7.88 -11.35 -19.05
N CYS A 70 7.09 -11.25 -17.98
CA CYS A 70 6.25 -10.10 -17.70
C CYS A 70 5.98 -9.93 -16.20
N VAL A 71 5.47 -8.74 -15.85
CA VAL A 71 4.84 -8.47 -14.55
C VAL A 71 3.39 -8.08 -14.84
N ASP A 72 2.43 -8.90 -14.41
CA ASP A 72 1.00 -8.62 -14.61
C ASP A 72 0.46 -7.73 -13.50
N LEU A 73 0.91 -7.98 -12.25
CA LEU A 73 0.50 -7.25 -11.06
C LEU A 73 1.74 -6.84 -10.25
N TYR A 74 1.83 -5.54 -9.96
CA TYR A 74 2.81 -5.00 -9.02
C TYR A 74 2.10 -4.47 -7.78
N CYS A 75 2.26 -5.17 -6.65
CA CYS A 75 1.78 -4.72 -5.34
C CYS A 75 2.86 -3.88 -4.67
N SER A 76 2.73 -2.57 -4.79
CA SER A 76 3.59 -1.59 -4.10
C SER A 76 3.11 -1.46 -2.66
N ASN A 77 3.48 -2.44 -1.82
CA ASN A 77 2.91 -2.64 -0.50
C ASN A 77 3.89 -2.31 0.65
N ALA A 78 5.19 -2.21 0.39
CA ALA A 78 6.16 -1.82 1.41
C ALA A 78 5.77 -0.50 2.08
N GLY A 79 5.87 -0.46 3.39
CA GLY A 79 5.52 0.72 4.18
C GLY A 79 5.90 0.57 5.64
N ALA A 80 5.91 1.66 6.37
CA ALA A 80 6.14 1.70 7.80
C ALA A 80 5.03 2.50 8.49
N SER A 81 4.80 2.21 9.78
CA SER A 81 3.83 2.97 10.58
C SER A 81 4.30 4.41 10.81
N GLY A 82 3.34 5.32 10.89
CA GLY A 82 3.61 6.72 11.24
C GLY A 82 3.72 6.99 12.74
N SER A 83 3.86 5.96 13.58
CA SER A 83 3.76 6.03 15.04
C SER A 83 4.77 6.97 15.72
N GLN A 84 5.76 7.47 15.01
CA GLN A 84 6.77 8.40 15.52
C GLN A 84 6.65 9.82 14.96
N SER A 85 5.62 10.12 14.18
CA SER A 85 5.52 11.42 13.53
C SER A 85 4.94 12.52 14.42
N GLY A 86 4.43 12.18 15.61
CA GLY A 86 3.89 13.17 16.56
C GLY A 86 2.85 14.12 15.94
N ALA A 87 2.67 15.29 16.54
CA ALA A 87 1.95 16.36 15.89
C ALA A 87 2.69 16.85 14.64
N LEU A 88 1.98 17.50 13.72
CA LEU A 88 2.52 17.92 12.42
C LEU A 88 3.84 18.71 12.52
N THR A 89 3.99 19.51 13.58
CA THR A 89 5.15 20.37 13.86
C THR A 89 6.28 19.68 14.62
N ASP A 90 6.03 18.50 15.20
CA ASP A 90 6.96 17.85 16.12
C ASP A 90 7.85 16.83 15.39
N ALA A 91 7.44 16.39 14.21
CA ALA A 91 8.19 15.47 13.38
C ALA A 91 9.43 16.16 12.81
N ALA A 92 10.63 15.61 13.05
CA ALA A 92 11.86 16.09 12.46
C ALA A 92 11.86 15.91 10.93
N ASN A 93 12.66 16.70 10.20
CA ASN A 93 12.70 16.66 8.73
C ASN A 93 13.09 15.29 8.18
N ASP A 94 13.97 14.56 8.85
CA ASP A 94 14.38 13.21 8.44
C ASP A 94 13.20 12.21 8.49
N VAL A 95 12.30 12.33 9.45
CA VAL A 95 11.06 11.55 9.50
C VAL A 95 10.19 11.85 8.27
N TRP A 96 10.05 13.12 7.89
CA TRP A 96 9.33 13.52 6.69
C TRP A 96 9.95 12.95 5.42
N TYR A 97 11.28 13.04 5.27
CA TYR A 97 11.99 12.50 4.10
C TYR A 97 11.87 10.98 4.02
N GLN A 98 12.10 10.27 5.13
CA GLN A 98 11.94 8.81 5.18
C GLN A 98 10.52 8.36 4.80
N GLN A 99 9.50 9.01 5.35
CA GLN A 99 8.10 8.71 5.03
C GLN A 99 7.78 9.01 3.56
N TRP A 100 8.33 10.10 3.02
CA TRP A 100 8.14 10.47 1.61
C TRP A 100 8.83 9.48 0.68
N ASP A 101 10.06 9.12 0.94
CA ASP A 101 10.81 8.17 0.13
C ASP A 101 10.12 6.79 0.11
N LEU A 102 9.67 6.33 1.27
CA LEU A 102 9.03 5.03 1.41
C LEU A 102 7.59 4.99 0.85
N HIS A 103 6.77 6.02 1.11
CA HIS A 103 5.34 6.00 0.79
C HIS A 103 4.97 6.71 -0.51
N VAL A 104 5.91 7.42 -1.14
CA VAL A 104 5.67 8.13 -2.39
C VAL A 104 6.70 7.75 -3.45
N MET A 105 8.01 7.98 -3.18
CA MET A 105 9.03 7.76 -4.19
C MET A 105 9.18 6.27 -4.56
N ALA A 106 9.01 5.35 -3.64
CA ALA A 106 8.99 3.92 -3.94
C ALA A 106 7.94 3.55 -5.01
N HIS A 107 6.74 4.15 -4.95
CA HIS A 107 5.72 3.95 -5.97
C HIS A 107 6.11 4.58 -7.30
N VAL A 108 6.72 5.78 -7.27
CA VAL A 108 7.24 6.47 -8.47
C VAL A 108 8.31 5.64 -9.17
N TYR A 109 9.27 5.07 -8.42
CA TYR A 109 10.35 4.25 -8.97
C TYR A 109 9.81 2.99 -9.66
N ALA A 110 8.90 2.29 -9.01
CA ALA A 110 8.26 1.11 -9.56
C ALA A 110 7.47 1.43 -10.84
N THR A 111 6.67 2.49 -10.80
CA THR A 111 5.88 2.92 -11.95
C THR A 111 6.79 3.30 -13.13
N ARG A 112 7.82 4.12 -12.89
CA ARG A 112 8.78 4.54 -13.92
C ARG A 112 9.48 3.36 -14.58
N ALA A 113 9.85 2.35 -13.80
CA ALA A 113 10.55 1.18 -14.30
C ALA A 113 9.64 0.20 -15.06
N LEU A 114 8.37 0.06 -14.65
CA LEU A 114 7.50 -1.01 -15.14
C LEU A 114 6.48 -0.55 -16.18
N LEU A 115 5.96 0.67 -16.04
CA LEU A 115 4.89 1.21 -16.87
C LEU A 115 5.17 1.13 -18.40
N PRO A 116 6.38 1.47 -18.91
CA PRO A 116 6.65 1.38 -20.35
C PRO A 116 6.45 -0.03 -20.92
N SER A 117 6.82 -1.08 -20.17
CA SER A 117 6.66 -2.46 -20.60
C SER A 117 5.19 -2.91 -20.55
N MET A 118 4.43 -2.45 -19.58
CA MET A 118 3.00 -2.71 -19.45
C MET A 118 2.21 -2.01 -20.57
N ILE A 119 2.49 -0.74 -20.86
CA ILE A 119 1.86 0.01 -21.97
C ILE A 119 2.15 -0.67 -23.31
N LYS A 120 3.41 -1.05 -23.57
CA LYS A 120 3.77 -1.77 -24.79
C LYS A 120 2.99 -3.07 -24.98
N ARG A 121 2.65 -3.75 -23.87
CA ARG A 121 1.84 -4.97 -23.86
C ARG A 121 0.34 -4.69 -23.91
N GLY A 122 -0.10 -3.47 -23.61
CA GLY A 122 -1.50 -3.08 -23.46
C GLY A 122 -2.17 -3.70 -22.23
N SER A 123 -1.39 -4.07 -21.21
CA SER A 123 -1.91 -4.78 -20.03
C SER A 123 -0.96 -4.67 -18.85
N GLY A 124 -1.50 -4.31 -17.69
CA GLY A 124 -0.78 -4.25 -16.43
C GLY A 124 -1.66 -3.78 -15.28
N TYR A 125 -1.27 -4.11 -14.06
CA TYR A 125 -2.00 -3.73 -12.87
C TYR A 125 -1.06 -3.23 -11.77
N PHE A 126 -1.36 -2.07 -11.19
CA PHE A 126 -0.73 -1.56 -9.99
C PHE A 126 -1.71 -1.61 -8.81
N LEU A 127 -1.33 -2.28 -7.73
CA LEU A 127 -1.98 -2.19 -6.43
C LEU A 127 -1.07 -1.37 -5.50
N ILE A 128 -1.49 -0.18 -5.12
CA ILE A 128 -0.73 0.70 -4.22
C ILE A 128 -1.33 0.61 -2.83
N THR A 129 -0.54 0.22 -1.83
CA THR A 129 -0.98 0.19 -0.44
C THR A 129 -0.79 1.56 0.21
N ALA A 130 -1.89 2.30 0.28
CA ALA A 130 -1.97 3.54 1.03
C ALA A 130 -2.41 3.27 2.50
N SER A 131 -3.47 3.89 2.93
CA SER A 131 -4.14 3.73 4.23
C SER A 131 -5.45 4.51 4.23
N ALA A 132 -6.39 4.18 5.07
CA ALA A 132 -7.53 5.04 5.38
C ALA A 132 -7.08 6.44 5.86
N ALA A 133 -5.91 6.54 6.49
CA ALA A 133 -5.28 7.81 6.85
C ALA A 133 -4.99 8.73 5.65
N GLY A 134 -4.80 8.16 4.45
CA GLY A 134 -4.61 8.93 3.21
C GLY A 134 -5.91 9.50 2.65
N LEU A 135 -7.03 8.87 2.92
CA LEU A 135 -8.36 9.35 2.54
C LEU A 135 -8.96 10.29 3.60
N LEU A 136 -8.70 9.99 4.87
CA LEU A 136 -9.24 10.70 6.03
C LEU A 136 -8.16 11.53 6.73
N ALA A 137 -7.73 11.08 7.90
CA ALA A 137 -6.55 11.53 8.65
C ALA A 137 -6.31 10.56 9.81
N ALA A 138 -5.05 10.33 10.21
CA ALA A 138 -4.69 9.67 11.46
C ALA A 138 -4.21 10.72 12.46
N LEU A 139 -4.91 10.85 13.58
CA LEU A 139 -4.54 11.79 14.65
C LEU A 139 -3.15 11.45 15.19
N GLY A 140 -2.32 12.44 15.43
CA GLY A 140 -0.94 12.25 15.90
C GLY A 140 0.05 11.67 14.88
N SER A 141 -0.34 11.51 13.61
CA SER A 141 0.49 10.93 12.55
C SER A 141 0.49 11.80 11.30
N GLY A 142 0.96 13.05 11.43
CA GLY A 142 0.87 14.06 10.37
C GLY A 142 1.61 13.68 9.10
N ALA A 143 2.92 13.36 9.18
CA ALA A 143 3.72 12.98 8.02
C ALA A 143 3.18 11.72 7.33
N TYR A 144 2.74 10.74 8.12
CA TYR A 144 2.12 9.53 7.60
C TYR A 144 0.84 9.84 6.80
N SER A 145 -0.08 10.61 7.37
CA SER A 145 -1.33 10.97 6.69
C SER A 145 -1.09 11.71 5.39
N VAL A 146 -0.15 12.66 5.38
CA VAL A 146 0.21 13.44 4.17
C VAL A 146 0.82 12.53 3.10
N THR A 147 1.77 11.67 3.45
CA THR A 147 2.44 10.79 2.48
C THR A 147 1.49 9.70 1.96
N LYS A 148 0.59 9.18 2.80
CA LYS A 148 -0.45 8.24 2.38
C LYS A 148 -1.52 8.90 1.50
N ALA A 149 -1.84 10.18 1.71
CA ALA A 149 -2.69 10.96 0.80
C ALA A 149 -2.00 11.18 -0.56
N ALA A 150 -0.69 11.43 -0.57
CA ALA A 150 0.09 11.52 -1.80
C ALA A 150 0.10 10.19 -2.56
N ALA A 151 0.20 9.04 -1.87
CA ALA A 151 0.10 7.71 -2.49
C ALA A 151 -1.27 7.47 -3.14
N VAL A 152 -2.37 7.88 -2.49
CA VAL A 152 -3.72 7.83 -3.08
C VAL A 152 -3.77 8.67 -4.34
N LYS A 153 -3.28 9.91 -4.30
CA LYS A 153 -3.28 10.81 -5.47
C LYS A 153 -2.40 10.28 -6.61
N LEU A 154 -1.27 9.65 -6.30
CA LEU A 154 -0.42 9.00 -7.30
C LEU A 154 -1.17 7.84 -8.00
N ALA A 155 -1.85 6.99 -7.24
CA ALA A 155 -2.68 5.91 -7.78
C ALA A 155 -3.80 6.46 -8.70
N GLU A 156 -4.46 7.54 -8.28
CA GLU A 156 -5.50 8.21 -9.06
C GLU A 156 -4.94 8.76 -10.39
N MET A 157 -3.76 9.40 -10.34
CA MET A 157 -3.10 9.92 -11.55
C MET A 157 -2.67 8.81 -12.51
N LEU A 158 -2.23 7.65 -12.00
CA LEU A 158 -1.95 6.47 -12.83
C LEU A 158 -3.21 5.97 -13.53
N ALA A 159 -4.30 5.82 -12.79
CA ALA A 159 -5.58 5.36 -13.35
C ALA A 159 -6.11 6.32 -14.43
N ILE A 160 -6.04 7.64 -14.18
CA ILE A 160 -6.50 8.67 -15.12
C ILE A 160 -5.63 8.71 -16.38
N ASN A 161 -4.30 8.69 -16.22
CA ASN A 161 -3.41 8.92 -17.36
C ASN A 161 -3.23 7.69 -18.25
N HIS A 162 -3.38 6.48 -17.71
CA HIS A 162 -2.98 5.25 -18.40
C HIS A 162 -4.09 4.19 -18.47
N GLY A 163 -5.31 4.51 -18.03
CA GLY A 163 -6.45 3.59 -18.11
C GLY A 163 -6.76 3.17 -19.55
N ASP A 164 -6.74 4.12 -20.48
CA ASP A 164 -6.99 3.87 -21.91
C ASP A 164 -5.85 3.07 -22.58
N GLU A 165 -4.69 2.97 -21.92
CA GLU A 165 -3.54 2.19 -22.39
C GLU A 165 -3.55 0.74 -21.83
N GLY A 166 -4.66 0.31 -21.19
CA GLY A 166 -4.82 -1.01 -20.63
C GLY A 166 -4.17 -1.19 -19.25
N ILE A 167 -3.84 -0.09 -18.57
CA ILE A 167 -3.23 -0.12 -17.23
C ILE A 167 -4.30 0.09 -16.18
N LYS A 168 -4.47 -0.90 -15.31
CA LYS A 168 -5.38 -0.86 -14.18
C LYS A 168 -4.65 -0.44 -12.92
N THR A 169 -5.35 0.28 -12.05
CA THR A 169 -4.78 0.74 -10.79
C THR A 169 -5.83 0.68 -9.70
N SER A 170 -5.45 0.07 -8.58
CA SER A 170 -6.23 0.11 -7.33
C SER A 170 -5.38 0.65 -6.19
N VAL A 171 -6.04 1.27 -5.22
CA VAL A 171 -5.40 1.76 -4.00
C VAL A 171 -6.01 1.06 -2.78
N LEU A 172 -5.18 0.32 -2.05
CA LEU A 172 -5.55 -0.38 -0.82
C LEU A 172 -5.47 0.60 0.36
N CYS A 173 -6.59 0.85 1.01
CA CYS A 173 -6.72 1.82 2.10
C CYS A 173 -7.26 1.17 3.39
N PRO A 174 -6.49 0.32 4.08
CA PRO A 174 -6.92 -0.31 5.32
C PRO A 174 -6.87 0.68 6.49
N GLN A 175 -7.67 0.39 7.53
CA GLN A 175 -7.48 0.89 8.89
C GLN A 175 -6.56 -0.07 9.69
N GLY A 176 -6.91 -0.42 10.92
CA GLY A 176 -6.16 -1.33 11.76
C GLY A 176 -6.09 -2.76 11.19
N VAL A 177 -4.88 -3.28 10.99
CA VAL A 177 -4.64 -4.66 10.57
C VAL A 177 -3.65 -5.30 11.54
N ASN A 178 -3.91 -6.53 11.98
CA ASN A 178 -3.08 -7.29 12.91
C ASN A 178 -1.77 -7.70 12.23
N THR A 179 -0.85 -6.75 12.12
CA THR A 179 0.49 -6.95 11.58
C THR A 179 1.52 -6.57 12.64
N GLY A 180 2.79 -6.91 12.43
CA GLY A 180 3.87 -6.45 13.30
C GLY A 180 4.02 -4.92 13.40
N MET A 181 3.31 -4.17 12.55
CA MET A 181 3.23 -2.70 12.55
C MET A 181 2.05 -2.14 13.35
N ALA A 182 1.11 -2.98 13.77
CA ALA A 182 -0.07 -2.51 14.51
C ALA A 182 0.37 -1.86 15.83
N PRO A 183 -0.11 -0.64 16.14
CA PRO A 183 0.17 -0.03 17.42
C PRO A 183 -0.42 -0.89 18.54
N LYS A 184 0.32 -1.04 19.65
CA LYS A 184 -0.12 -1.83 20.82
C LYS A 184 -1.25 -1.16 21.61
N SER A 185 -1.62 0.07 21.29
CA SER A 185 -2.70 0.81 21.91
C SER A 185 -3.81 1.09 20.91
N LEU A 186 -5.06 0.99 21.35
CA LEU A 186 -6.23 1.39 20.59
C LEU A 186 -6.15 2.89 20.28
N GLY A 187 -5.83 3.23 19.03
CA GLY A 187 -5.90 4.57 18.50
C GLY A 187 -7.14 4.72 17.60
N ASP A 188 -7.38 5.94 17.09
CA ASP A 188 -8.56 6.27 16.27
C ASP A 188 -8.70 5.40 15.01
N GLY A 189 -7.60 4.86 14.49
CA GLY A 189 -7.60 3.96 13.31
C GLY A 189 -8.08 2.52 13.61
N GLN A 190 -8.56 2.26 14.82
CA GLN A 190 -9.07 0.94 15.25
C GLN A 190 -10.55 0.99 15.68
N THR A 191 -11.22 2.11 15.43
CA THR A 191 -12.61 2.33 15.83
C THR A 191 -13.55 1.26 15.26
N ASP A 192 -13.27 0.80 14.03
CA ASP A 192 -14.06 -0.17 13.29
C ASP A 192 -13.48 -1.60 13.40
N GLY A 193 -12.55 -1.82 14.34
CA GLY A 193 -11.92 -3.10 14.61
C GLY A 193 -10.54 -3.26 13.96
N ILE A 194 -9.91 -4.39 14.29
CA ILE A 194 -8.62 -4.80 13.72
C ILE A 194 -8.87 -6.04 12.88
N LEU A 195 -8.53 -5.96 11.58
CA LEU A 195 -8.66 -7.09 10.68
C LEU A 195 -7.41 -7.97 10.70
N GLU A 196 -7.57 -9.26 10.46
CA GLU A 196 -6.46 -10.14 10.15
C GLU A 196 -5.98 -9.90 8.71
N PRO A 197 -4.68 -10.08 8.42
CA PRO A 197 -4.11 -9.89 7.08
C PRO A 197 -4.81 -10.70 5.99
N GLU A 198 -5.30 -11.89 6.32
CA GLU A 198 -6.02 -12.79 5.42
C GLU A 198 -7.34 -12.16 4.95
N ALA A 199 -8.09 -11.52 5.85
CA ALA A 199 -9.32 -10.81 5.50
C ALA A 199 -9.04 -9.64 4.55
N VAL A 200 -7.93 -8.92 4.76
CA VAL A 200 -7.48 -7.87 3.83
C VAL A 200 -7.16 -8.46 2.45
N ALA A 201 -6.46 -9.59 2.40
CA ALA A 201 -6.12 -10.25 1.14
C ALA A 201 -7.36 -10.76 0.38
N ASP A 202 -8.40 -11.18 1.09
CA ASP A 202 -9.68 -11.57 0.48
C ASP A 202 -10.34 -10.38 -0.22
N VAL A 203 -10.45 -9.24 0.45
CA VAL A 203 -10.98 -8.01 -0.14
C VAL A 203 -10.14 -7.55 -1.32
N VAL A 204 -8.81 -7.66 -1.23
CA VAL A 204 -7.90 -7.33 -2.36
C VAL A 204 -8.23 -8.17 -3.58
N VAL A 205 -8.37 -9.50 -3.43
CA VAL A 205 -8.68 -10.39 -4.58
C VAL A 205 -10.01 -10.02 -5.22
N GLU A 206 -11.05 -9.81 -4.43
CA GLU A 206 -12.37 -9.43 -4.96
C GLU A 206 -12.32 -8.07 -5.67
N SER A 207 -11.62 -7.09 -5.09
CA SER A 207 -11.47 -5.77 -5.68
C SER A 207 -10.67 -5.79 -6.99
N LEU A 208 -9.60 -6.59 -7.06
CA LEU A 208 -8.82 -6.75 -8.29
C LEU A 208 -9.65 -7.42 -9.40
N ARG A 209 -10.52 -8.37 -9.07
CA ARG A 209 -11.45 -8.99 -10.04
C ARG A 209 -12.49 -8.01 -10.56
N ALA A 210 -13.01 -7.18 -9.66
CA ALA A 210 -14.00 -6.15 -9.99
C ALA A 210 -13.36 -4.89 -10.59
N GLU A 211 -12.02 -4.80 -10.60
CA GLU A 211 -11.24 -3.66 -11.07
C GLU A 211 -11.62 -2.33 -10.37
N THR A 212 -12.02 -2.43 -9.09
CA THR A 212 -12.39 -1.26 -8.30
C THR A 212 -11.16 -0.44 -7.92
N PHE A 213 -11.27 0.88 -8.00
CA PHE A 213 -10.16 1.76 -7.66
C PHE A 213 -9.84 1.76 -6.17
N HIS A 214 -10.84 2.00 -5.30
CA HIS A 214 -10.67 1.95 -3.85
C HIS A 214 -10.86 0.52 -3.34
N VAL A 215 -9.84 -0.03 -2.70
CA VAL A 215 -9.88 -1.30 -1.96
C VAL A 215 -10.00 -0.97 -0.49
N LEU A 216 -11.19 -1.12 0.07
CA LEU A 216 -11.55 -0.72 1.43
C LEU A 216 -11.87 -1.95 2.28
N PRO A 217 -10.89 -2.56 2.98
CA PRO A 217 -11.14 -3.70 3.85
C PRO A 217 -12.10 -3.39 5.01
N HIS A 218 -12.11 -2.13 5.47
CA HIS A 218 -13.08 -1.61 6.44
C HIS A 218 -14.13 -0.79 5.67
N PRO A 219 -15.33 -1.33 5.46
CA PRO A 219 -16.34 -0.68 4.61
C PRO A 219 -16.83 0.67 5.15
N GLU A 220 -16.70 0.91 6.46
CA GLU A 220 -17.04 2.17 7.12
C GLU A 220 -16.25 3.37 6.56
N VAL A 221 -15.05 3.11 6.02
CA VAL A 221 -14.20 4.14 5.42
C VAL A 221 -14.91 4.85 4.27
N GLU A 222 -15.71 4.13 3.48
CA GLU A 222 -16.48 4.73 2.38
C GLU A 222 -17.45 5.79 2.89
N ASP A 223 -18.18 5.49 3.97
CA ASP A 223 -19.10 6.44 4.59
C ASP A 223 -18.38 7.66 5.17
N TYR A 224 -17.19 7.45 5.76
CA TYR A 224 -16.40 8.56 6.29
C TYR A 224 -15.88 9.47 5.18
N VAL A 225 -15.42 8.90 4.07
CA VAL A 225 -14.98 9.68 2.90
C VAL A 225 -16.14 10.50 2.32
N ARG A 226 -17.31 9.90 2.19
CA ARG A 226 -18.51 10.61 1.73
C ARG A 226 -18.87 11.77 2.65
N ARG A 227 -18.95 11.54 3.98
CA ARG A 227 -19.23 12.60 4.96
C ARG A 227 -18.21 13.72 4.95
N LYS A 228 -16.92 13.39 4.70
CA LYS A 228 -15.85 14.38 4.54
C LYS A 228 -16.04 15.21 3.28
N GLY A 229 -16.47 14.60 2.18
CA GLY A 229 -16.73 15.27 0.91
C GLY A 229 -17.97 16.15 0.93
N ASP A 230 -19.00 15.71 1.64
CA ASP A 230 -20.27 16.46 1.75
C ASP A 230 -20.11 17.78 2.50
N ASP A 231 -19.32 17.81 3.59
CA ASP A 231 -19.10 19.00 4.42
C ASP A 231 -17.73 18.90 5.13
N ILE A 232 -16.71 19.51 4.51
CA ILE A 232 -15.33 19.47 5.01
C ILE A 232 -15.18 20.23 6.34
N ASP A 233 -15.89 21.33 6.53
CA ASP A 233 -15.79 22.15 7.77
C ASP A 233 -16.39 21.42 8.96
N ARG A 234 -17.53 20.75 8.74
CA ARG A 234 -18.15 19.88 9.74
C ARG A 234 -17.23 18.70 10.08
N TRP A 235 -16.58 18.09 9.07
CA TRP A 235 -15.62 17.01 9.26
C TRP A 235 -14.43 17.47 10.11
N ILE A 236 -13.79 18.58 9.76
CA ILE A 236 -12.66 19.15 10.51
C ILE A 236 -13.07 19.43 11.97
N SER A 237 -14.24 20.05 12.18
CA SER A 237 -14.77 20.32 13.51
C SER A 237 -15.00 19.02 14.32
N GLY A 238 -15.43 17.94 13.64
CA GLY A 238 -15.58 16.60 14.23
C GLY A 238 -14.23 16.02 14.67
N MET A 239 -13.23 16.06 13.79
CA MET A 239 -11.87 15.56 14.07
C MET A 239 -11.19 16.36 15.19
N GLN A 240 -11.42 17.67 15.28
CA GLN A 240 -10.94 18.49 16.40
C GLN A 240 -11.56 18.07 17.75
N ARG A 241 -12.85 17.72 17.75
CA ARG A 241 -13.49 17.16 18.97
C ARG A 241 -12.94 15.81 19.35
N LEU A 242 -12.72 14.92 18.36
CA LEU A 242 -12.12 13.61 18.58
C LEU A 242 -10.72 13.75 19.19
N ARG A 243 -9.86 14.58 18.61
CA ARG A 243 -8.50 14.86 19.12
C ARG A 243 -8.46 15.33 20.58
N ARG A 244 -9.49 16.08 21.02
CA ARG A 244 -9.56 16.55 22.42
C ARG A 244 -9.94 15.46 23.41
N ARG A 245 -10.41 14.30 22.93
CA ARG A 245 -10.84 13.16 23.76
C ARG A 245 -9.82 12.02 23.78
N SER A 246 -8.95 11.95 22.78
CA SER A 246 -7.83 11.02 22.67
C SER A 246 -6.57 11.57 23.37
#